data_f2429cae49de63eb5a1760fb4437e33a
#
_entry.id   f2429cae49de63eb5a1760fb4437e33a
#
_cell.length_a   1.000
_cell.length_b   1.000
_cell.length_c   1.000
_cell.angle_alpha   90.00
_cell.angle_beta   90.00
_cell.angle_gamma   90.00
#
_symmetry.space_group_name_H-M   'P 1'
#
loop_
_entity.id
_entity.type
_entity.pdbx_description
1 polymer ?
#
loop_
_entity_poly.entity_id
_entity_poly.type
_entity_poly.pdbx_seq_one_letter_code
_entity_poly.pdbx_strand_id
1 'polypeptide(L)'
;MKYFGTDGIRGHVNRGIINGNMFFKFGLAAGKYFTNLKKRKQSAIIAKDTRLSGYALEPALVSGLASAGMHVYTLGPLPTNGLAMLTKSMNANLGIMITASHNLFYDNGLKLFGPNGLKLSDKIQKKIENLIDSKVDNHLSRPRFLGRVKRLETATDDYIKILNKKISNNYKLKHMRIVLDCANGAGYKSAPKMIKSLGAKLIVIGNKPNGFNINKNCGSTFPKKIQNSVKKHKAHLGISLDGDADRIIMCDEKGSIIDGDQIIAALAVKWKKKKILKGGVVGTMMSNYGLEKFLKKEQIKFVRANVGDRHVKEIMQRKKFNLGGEQSGHIILGKFATTGDGLLVALEVIKVLGNKTKASNFFNVFEKTPQILENIKFKKDDIQNKSSVKNSIKVANRLIKGQGRILVRKSGTEPKIRIMSESNNITLLKKCIKIITKKIN
;
A
#
# COMPACT_ATOMS: atom_id res chain seq x y z
N MET A 1 7.78 19.50 0.02
CA MET A 1 6.64 19.52 -0.91
C MET A 1 5.47 20.15 -0.19
N LYS A 2 4.66 20.93 -0.88
CA LYS A 2 3.51 21.68 -0.33
C LYS A 2 2.24 20.81 -0.27
N TYR A 3 2.01 20.02 -1.30
CA TYR A 3 0.82 19.22 -1.48
C TYR A 3 1.06 17.72 -1.35
N PHE A 4 2.16 17.22 -1.91
CA PHE A 4 2.49 15.80 -1.88
C PHE A 4 3.14 15.37 -0.56
N GLY A 5 2.57 14.32 0.06
CA GLY A 5 3.17 13.60 1.18
C GLY A 5 4.01 12.40 0.73
N THR A 6 4.26 11.45 1.64
CA THR A 6 5.06 10.23 1.37
C THR A 6 4.39 9.27 0.39
N ASP A 7 3.04 9.29 0.29
CA ASP A 7 2.23 8.41 -0.56
C ASP A 7 1.15 9.20 -1.32
N GLY A 8 1.57 10.19 -2.10
CA GLY A 8 0.67 11.05 -2.84
C GLY A 8 0.05 12.17 -2.00
N ILE A 9 -1.12 12.63 -2.40
CA ILE A 9 -1.90 13.67 -1.74
C ILE A 9 -3.06 13.01 -1.01
N ARG A 10 -3.35 13.42 0.22
CA ARG A 10 -4.45 12.87 1.00
C ARG A 10 -5.03 13.92 1.95
N GLY A 11 -6.35 13.90 2.14
CA GLY A 11 -7.03 14.77 3.09
C GLY A 11 -8.54 14.56 3.11
N HIS A 12 -9.20 15.36 3.94
CA HIS A 12 -10.64 15.35 4.10
C HIS A 12 -11.32 16.02 2.89
N VAL A 13 -12.32 15.36 2.33
CA VAL A 13 -13.07 15.86 1.14
C VAL A 13 -13.75 17.17 1.46
N ASN A 14 -13.71 18.11 0.50
CA ASN A 14 -14.22 19.47 0.60
C ASN A 14 -13.62 20.31 1.74
N ARG A 15 -12.46 19.86 2.27
CA ARG A 15 -11.64 20.65 3.19
C ARG A 15 -10.21 20.74 2.65
N GLY A 16 -9.62 21.92 2.65
CA GLY A 16 -8.29 22.15 2.11
C GLY A 16 -8.18 21.79 0.62
N ILE A 17 -7.25 20.88 0.30
CA ILE A 17 -6.86 20.58 -1.10
C ILE A 17 -7.64 19.44 -1.76
N ILE A 18 -8.51 18.75 -1.05
CA ILE A 18 -9.29 17.63 -1.62
C ILE A 18 -10.67 18.14 -2.01
N ASN A 19 -10.76 18.83 -3.13
CA ASN A 19 -11.99 19.38 -3.72
C ASN A 19 -11.87 19.44 -5.25
N GLY A 20 -13.00 19.68 -5.94
CA GLY A 20 -13.06 19.69 -7.40
C GLY A 20 -12.16 20.75 -8.05
N ASN A 21 -12.08 21.97 -7.50
CA ASN A 21 -11.22 23.03 -8.02
C ASN A 21 -9.74 22.61 -8.00
N MET A 22 -9.28 22.11 -6.87
CA MET A 22 -7.88 21.64 -6.75
C MET A 22 -7.60 20.43 -7.64
N PHE A 23 -8.55 19.50 -7.80
CA PHE A 23 -8.38 18.36 -8.69
C PHE A 23 -8.33 18.78 -10.17
N PHE A 24 -9.09 19.78 -10.58
CA PHE A 24 -8.93 20.41 -11.90
C PHE A 24 -7.50 20.96 -12.06
N LYS A 25 -7.01 21.76 -11.11
CA LYS A 25 -5.65 22.31 -11.12
C LYS A 25 -4.58 21.24 -11.13
N PHE A 26 -4.73 20.15 -10.34
CA PHE A 26 -3.82 19.01 -10.38
C PHE A 26 -3.81 18.34 -11.76
N GLY A 27 -4.97 18.14 -12.37
CA GLY A 27 -5.09 17.58 -13.72
C GLY A 27 -4.40 18.44 -14.75
N LEU A 28 -4.67 19.75 -14.72
CA LEU A 28 -4.09 20.72 -15.64
C LEU A 28 -2.55 20.79 -15.50
N ALA A 29 -2.03 20.89 -14.27
CA ALA A 29 -0.60 20.95 -13.99
C ALA A 29 0.13 19.65 -14.39
N ALA A 30 -0.43 18.50 -14.04
CA ALA A 30 0.13 17.21 -14.44
C ALA A 30 0.07 17.02 -15.96
N GLY A 31 -1.05 17.35 -16.59
CA GLY A 31 -1.21 17.33 -18.05
C GLY A 31 -0.17 18.20 -18.75
N LYS A 32 -0.02 19.45 -18.31
CA LYS A 32 0.99 20.38 -18.84
C LYS A 32 2.42 19.87 -18.70
N TYR A 33 2.75 19.32 -17.53
CA TYR A 33 4.07 18.73 -17.32
C TYR A 33 4.39 17.64 -18.34
N PHE A 34 3.45 16.72 -18.58
CA PHE A 34 3.68 15.61 -19.51
C PHE A 34 3.58 16.00 -20.98
N THR A 35 2.69 16.92 -21.37
CA THR A 35 2.55 17.39 -22.75
C THR A 35 3.76 18.20 -23.23
N ASN A 36 4.45 18.88 -22.32
CA ASN A 36 5.68 19.63 -22.65
C ASN A 36 6.90 18.71 -22.91
N LEU A 37 6.85 17.43 -22.51
CA LEU A 37 8.01 16.52 -22.61
C LEU A 37 8.20 15.93 -24.02
N LYS A 38 7.13 15.86 -24.84
CA LYS A 38 7.18 15.22 -26.17
C LYS A 38 6.20 15.87 -27.16
N LYS A 39 6.56 15.87 -28.45
CA LYS A 39 5.71 16.36 -29.55
C LYS A 39 4.53 15.43 -29.89
N ARG A 40 4.49 14.18 -29.40
CA ARG A 40 3.41 13.21 -29.66
C ARG A 40 2.26 13.38 -28.67
N LYS A 41 1.03 13.02 -29.09
CA LYS A 41 -0.14 12.99 -28.19
C LYS A 41 0.14 12.15 -26.97
N GLN A 42 -0.05 12.74 -25.79
CA GLN A 42 0.19 12.10 -24.50
C GLN A 42 -1.12 11.55 -23.94
N SER A 43 -1.04 10.49 -23.13
CA SER A 43 -2.22 9.89 -22.52
C SER A 43 -2.04 9.67 -21.02
N ALA A 44 -3.14 9.88 -20.28
CA ALA A 44 -3.28 9.52 -18.88
C ALA A 44 -4.34 8.43 -18.72
N ILE A 45 -4.14 7.54 -17.76
CA ILE A 45 -5.20 6.64 -17.30
C ILE A 45 -5.54 6.95 -15.85
N ILE A 46 -6.82 6.88 -15.51
CA ILE A 46 -7.35 7.21 -14.18
C ILE A 46 -8.14 6.03 -13.65
N ALA A 47 -7.79 5.56 -12.46
CA ALA A 47 -8.61 4.65 -11.68
C ALA A 47 -9.00 5.30 -10.35
N LYS A 48 -10.02 4.75 -9.69
CA LYS A 48 -10.47 5.19 -8.38
C LYS A 48 -10.85 4.02 -7.50
N ASP A 49 -10.99 4.27 -6.21
CA ASP A 49 -11.69 3.36 -5.31
C ASP A 49 -13.21 3.64 -5.35
N THR A 50 -13.93 3.17 -4.37
CA THR A 50 -15.41 3.19 -4.36
C THR A 50 -16.02 4.34 -3.58
N ARG A 51 -15.21 5.32 -3.14
CA ARG A 51 -15.67 6.50 -2.38
C ARG A 51 -16.65 7.34 -3.19
N LEU A 52 -17.70 7.83 -2.55
CA LEU A 52 -18.68 8.73 -3.17
C LEU A 52 -18.02 9.95 -3.80
N SER A 53 -17.05 10.53 -3.10
CA SER A 53 -16.30 11.70 -3.57
C SER A 53 -15.59 11.51 -4.92
N GLY A 54 -15.33 10.25 -5.32
CA GLY A 54 -14.79 9.93 -6.63
C GLY A 54 -15.66 10.43 -7.80
N TYR A 55 -16.98 10.58 -7.60
CA TYR A 55 -17.89 11.12 -8.63
C TYR A 55 -17.68 12.61 -8.89
N ALA A 56 -17.23 13.38 -7.90
CA ALA A 56 -16.93 14.80 -8.07
C ALA A 56 -15.46 15.03 -8.47
N LEU A 57 -14.55 14.27 -7.87
CA LEU A 57 -13.11 14.49 -8.03
C LEU A 57 -12.57 13.97 -9.37
N GLU A 58 -13.05 12.82 -9.86
CA GLU A 58 -12.61 12.24 -11.14
C GLU A 58 -12.94 13.14 -12.32
N PRO A 59 -14.20 13.63 -12.54
CA PRO A 59 -14.51 14.53 -13.63
C PRO A 59 -13.70 15.83 -13.61
N ALA A 60 -13.47 16.41 -12.44
CA ALA A 60 -12.66 17.61 -12.30
C ALA A 60 -11.21 17.39 -12.74
N LEU A 61 -10.62 16.28 -12.32
CA LEU A 61 -9.26 15.87 -12.71
C LEU A 61 -9.18 15.58 -14.22
N VAL A 62 -10.17 14.88 -14.78
CA VAL A 62 -10.29 14.57 -16.21
C VAL A 62 -10.35 15.83 -17.03
N SER A 63 -11.19 16.80 -16.62
CA SER A 63 -11.32 18.10 -17.28
C SER A 63 -9.98 18.84 -17.32
N GLY A 64 -9.25 18.89 -16.21
CA GLY A 64 -7.94 19.53 -16.15
C GLY A 64 -6.92 18.88 -17.11
N LEU A 65 -6.83 17.56 -17.12
CA LEU A 65 -5.93 16.81 -18.04
C LEU A 65 -6.29 17.05 -19.51
N ALA A 66 -7.58 16.97 -19.86
CA ALA A 66 -8.05 17.17 -21.22
C ALA A 66 -7.81 18.61 -21.69
N SER A 67 -8.02 19.60 -20.81
CA SER A 67 -7.73 21.02 -21.07
C SER A 67 -6.24 21.29 -21.29
N ALA A 68 -5.36 20.50 -20.69
CA ALA A 68 -3.91 20.54 -20.96
C ALA A 68 -3.50 19.82 -22.26
N GLY A 69 -4.44 19.24 -23.02
CA GLY A 69 -4.18 18.52 -24.27
C GLY A 69 -3.85 17.04 -24.12
N MET A 70 -4.07 16.45 -22.94
CA MET A 70 -3.77 15.06 -22.66
C MET A 70 -5.00 14.16 -22.92
N HIS A 71 -4.83 13.07 -23.67
CA HIS A 71 -5.90 12.08 -23.80
C HIS A 71 -6.10 11.36 -22.47
N VAL A 72 -7.34 11.09 -22.08
CA VAL A 72 -7.66 10.49 -20.78
C VAL A 72 -8.49 9.22 -20.97
N TYR A 73 -8.06 8.14 -20.32
CA TYR A 73 -8.81 6.90 -20.20
C TYR A 73 -9.25 6.71 -18.74
N THR A 74 -10.56 6.67 -18.50
CA THR A 74 -11.09 6.36 -17.17
C THR A 74 -11.37 4.87 -17.05
N LEU A 75 -10.91 4.26 -15.94
CA LEU A 75 -10.97 2.81 -15.72
C LEU A 75 -12.09 2.42 -14.73
N GLY A 76 -12.62 3.39 -13.97
CA GLY A 76 -13.50 3.13 -12.84
C GLY A 76 -12.77 2.48 -11.65
N PRO A 77 -13.52 1.78 -10.77
CA PRO A 77 -12.92 1.14 -9.60
C PRO A 77 -11.96 -0.01 -10.00
N LEU A 78 -10.67 0.16 -9.67
CA LEU A 78 -9.61 -0.80 -9.97
C LEU A 78 -8.51 -0.72 -8.90
N PRO A 79 -7.89 -1.84 -8.47
CA PRO A 79 -6.75 -1.85 -7.56
C PRO A 79 -5.61 -0.92 -8.01
N THR A 80 -4.93 -0.30 -7.04
CA THR A 80 -3.81 0.63 -7.31
C THR A 80 -2.75 0.03 -8.23
N ASN A 81 -2.32 -1.22 -7.98
CA ASN A 81 -1.35 -1.87 -8.86
C ASN A 81 -1.96 -2.28 -10.21
N GLY A 82 -3.27 -2.51 -10.30
CA GLY A 82 -3.96 -2.69 -11.57
C GLY A 82 -3.80 -1.47 -12.48
N LEU A 83 -3.98 -0.27 -11.92
CA LEU A 83 -3.69 0.99 -12.60
C LEU A 83 -2.20 1.06 -13.03
N ALA A 84 -1.26 0.78 -12.10
CA ALA A 84 0.18 0.83 -12.41
C ALA A 84 0.57 -0.14 -13.55
N MET A 85 0.02 -1.35 -13.54
CA MET A 85 0.23 -2.34 -14.61
C MET A 85 -0.36 -1.90 -15.95
N LEU A 86 -1.58 -1.34 -15.95
CA LEU A 86 -2.23 -0.84 -17.16
C LEU A 86 -1.54 0.42 -17.69
N THR A 87 -1.04 1.31 -16.82
CA THR A 87 -0.22 2.46 -17.25
C THR A 87 0.93 1.99 -18.13
N LYS A 88 1.64 0.96 -17.68
CA LYS A 88 2.76 0.39 -18.43
C LYS A 88 2.31 -0.35 -19.69
N SER A 89 1.29 -1.21 -19.61
CA SER A 89 0.87 -2.08 -20.74
C SER A 89 0.21 -1.29 -21.87
N MET A 90 -0.45 -0.18 -21.56
CA MET A 90 -1.06 0.74 -22.54
C MET A 90 -0.08 1.81 -23.03
N ASN A 91 1.17 1.81 -22.59
CA ASN A 91 2.15 2.85 -22.87
C ASN A 91 1.64 4.27 -22.53
N ALA A 92 0.80 4.38 -21.49
CA ALA A 92 0.33 5.68 -21.02
C ALA A 92 1.45 6.44 -20.31
N ASN A 93 1.45 7.75 -20.44
CA ASN A 93 2.49 8.62 -19.88
C ASN A 93 2.30 8.86 -18.38
N LEU A 94 1.05 8.78 -17.92
CA LEU A 94 0.65 9.07 -16.56
C LEU A 94 -0.47 8.12 -16.12
N GLY A 95 -0.31 7.51 -14.95
CA GLY A 95 -1.37 6.83 -14.22
C GLY A 95 -1.77 7.62 -12.99
N ILE A 96 -3.07 7.78 -12.73
CA ILE A 96 -3.57 8.50 -11.55
C ILE A 96 -4.57 7.63 -10.81
N MET A 97 -4.29 7.34 -9.54
CA MET A 97 -5.21 6.65 -8.63
C MET A 97 -5.87 7.64 -7.69
N ILE A 98 -7.20 7.71 -7.72
CA ILE A 98 -8.01 8.54 -6.81
C ILE A 98 -8.41 7.67 -5.63
N THR A 99 -7.77 7.87 -4.47
CA THR A 99 -7.97 7.05 -3.28
C THR A 99 -7.36 7.68 -2.02
N ALA A 100 -7.86 7.28 -0.87
CA ALA A 100 -7.20 7.48 0.42
C ALA A 100 -6.86 6.13 1.10
N SER A 101 -6.66 5.06 0.31
CA SER A 101 -6.27 3.71 0.76
C SER A 101 -7.19 3.20 1.89
N HIS A 102 -6.63 2.95 3.08
CA HIS A 102 -7.34 2.38 4.22
C HIS A 102 -8.17 3.37 5.06
N ASN A 103 -8.17 4.67 4.72
CA ASN A 103 -8.99 5.66 5.42
C ASN A 103 -10.49 5.44 5.15
N LEU A 104 -11.35 6.01 6.00
CA LEU A 104 -12.80 5.99 5.80
C LEU A 104 -13.21 6.90 4.65
N PHE A 105 -14.48 6.83 4.24
CA PHE A 105 -15.00 7.43 3.01
C PHE A 105 -14.89 8.96 2.91
N TYR A 106 -14.83 9.65 4.02
CA TYR A 106 -14.75 11.12 4.07
C TYR A 106 -13.37 11.67 3.69
N ASP A 107 -12.36 10.82 3.60
CA ASP A 107 -11.06 11.18 3.06
C ASP A 107 -10.92 10.72 1.60
N ASN A 108 -10.11 11.45 0.81
CA ASN A 108 -9.70 11.02 -0.52
C ASN A 108 -8.30 11.58 -0.85
N GLY A 109 -7.79 11.29 -2.04
CA GLY A 109 -6.46 11.72 -2.45
C GLY A 109 -6.07 11.31 -3.85
N LEU A 110 -4.80 11.50 -4.18
CA LEU A 110 -4.19 11.16 -5.47
C LEU A 110 -2.86 10.45 -5.29
N LYS A 111 -2.64 9.37 -6.05
CA LYS A 111 -1.32 8.74 -6.23
C LYS A 111 -0.96 8.81 -7.72
N LEU A 112 0.28 9.23 -8.05
CA LEU A 112 0.72 9.43 -9.42
C LEU A 112 1.77 8.38 -9.82
N PHE A 113 1.60 7.80 -11.01
CA PHE A 113 2.46 6.76 -11.58
C PHE A 113 2.98 7.21 -12.95
N GLY A 114 4.26 7.00 -13.20
CA GLY A 114 4.89 7.26 -14.49
C GLY A 114 4.66 6.12 -15.51
N PRO A 115 5.18 6.27 -16.73
CA PRO A 115 4.96 5.32 -17.84
C PRO A 115 5.49 3.91 -17.59
N ASN A 116 6.38 3.76 -16.65
CA ASN A 116 6.92 2.46 -16.20
C ASN A 116 6.10 1.80 -15.09
N GLY A 117 4.97 2.41 -14.67
CA GLY A 117 4.14 1.96 -13.56
C GLY A 117 4.79 2.16 -12.17
N LEU A 118 5.82 2.98 -12.06
CA LEU A 118 6.42 3.39 -10.78
C LEU A 118 5.81 4.71 -10.30
N LYS A 119 5.69 4.89 -9.00
CA LYS A 119 5.31 6.19 -8.43
C LYS A 119 6.26 7.29 -8.89
N LEU A 120 5.73 8.49 -9.15
CA LEU A 120 6.55 9.62 -9.58
C LEU A 120 7.55 10.02 -8.50
N SER A 121 8.76 10.38 -8.92
CA SER A 121 9.82 10.87 -8.02
C SER A 121 9.44 12.23 -7.40
N ASP A 122 10.00 12.55 -6.22
CA ASP A 122 9.81 13.86 -5.57
C ASP A 122 10.18 15.03 -6.49
N LYS A 123 11.22 14.85 -7.31
CA LYS A 123 11.64 15.86 -8.28
C LYS A 123 10.52 16.17 -9.29
N ILE A 124 9.82 15.14 -9.77
CA ILE A 124 8.69 15.30 -10.70
C ILE A 124 7.48 15.87 -9.98
N GLN A 125 7.15 15.34 -8.80
CA GLN A 125 6.04 15.83 -7.99
C GLN A 125 6.21 17.32 -7.66
N LYS A 126 7.41 17.76 -7.27
CA LYS A 126 7.71 19.17 -7.00
C LYS A 126 7.55 20.05 -8.24
N LYS A 127 7.93 19.56 -9.43
CA LYS A 127 7.70 20.29 -10.68
C LYS A 127 6.21 20.47 -10.98
N ILE A 128 5.40 19.42 -10.71
CA ILE A 128 3.94 19.51 -10.86
C ILE A 128 3.35 20.48 -9.83
N GLU A 129 3.81 20.46 -8.57
CA GLU A 129 3.38 21.42 -7.54
C GLU A 129 3.60 22.88 -7.95
N ASN A 130 4.75 23.18 -8.52
CA ASN A 130 5.07 24.54 -9.00
C ASN A 130 4.10 24.99 -10.11
N LEU A 131 3.62 24.06 -10.94
CA LEU A 131 2.63 24.37 -11.98
C LEU A 131 1.22 24.57 -11.39
N ILE A 132 0.87 23.89 -10.30
CA ILE A 132 -0.42 24.07 -9.61
C ILE A 132 -0.59 25.51 -9.10
N ASP A 133 0.50 26.09 -8.61
CA ASP A 133 0.49 27.44 -8.02
C ASP A 133 0.63 28.56 -9.07
N SER A 134 0.83 28.21 -10.34
CA SER A 134 0.93 29.19 -11.44
C SER A 134 -0.47 29.51 -12.03
N LYS A 135 -0.54 30.55 -12.88
CA LYS A 135 -1.80 30.97 -13.52
C LYS A 135 -2.34 29.86 -14.42
N VAL A 136 -3.63 29.51 -14.23
CA VAL A 136 -4.33 28.43 -14.94
C VAL A 136 -4.25 28.60 -16.46
N ASP A 137 -4.46 29.82 -16.96
CA ASP A 137 -4.52 30.13 -18.40
C ASP A 137 -3.23 29.75 -19.15
N ASN A 138 -2.07 29.79 -18.46
CA ASN A 138 -0.78 29.41 -19.03
C ASN A 138 -0.66 27.92 -19.37
N HIS A 139 -1.63 27.10 -18.90
CA HIS A 139 -1.58 25.63 -19.04
C HIS A 139 -2.64 25.10 -19.99
N LEU A 140 -3.59 25.93 -20.42
CA LEU A 140 -4.64 25.55 -21.35
C LEU A 140 -4.08 25.32 -22.76
N SER A 141 -4.53 24.25 -23.38
CA SER A 141 -4.20 23.96 -24.78
C SER A 141 -5.08 24.76 -25.74
N ARG A 142 -4.57 25.05 -26.95
CA ARG A 142 -5.39 25.59 -28.03
C ARG A 142 -6.52 24.62 -28.38
N PRO A 143 -7.71 25.07 -28.86
CA PRO A 143 -8.89 24.23 -29.07
C PRO A 143 -8.63 22.95 -29.88
N ARG A 144 -7.84 23.01 -30.96
CA ARG A 144 -7.50 21.85 -31.81
C ARG A 144 -6.62 20.79 -31.13
N PHE A 145 -6.04 21.10 -29.95
CA PHE A 145 -5.14 20.21 -29.21
C PHE A 145 -5.75 19.68 -27.91
N LEU A 146 -7.03 19.95 -27.66
CA LEU A 146 -7.71 19.38 -26.50
C LEU A 146 -7.62 17.86 -26.47
N GLY A 147 -7.50 17.29 -25.27
CA GLY A 147 -7.49 15.86 -25.05
C GLY A 147 -8.87 15.23 -25.25
N ARG A 148 -8.89 13.98 -25.76
CA ARG A 148 -10.12 13.19 -25.82
C ARG A 148 -10.26 12.34 -24.55
N VAL A 149 -11.49 12.14 -24.11
CA VAL A 149 -11.82 11.30 -22.94
C VAL A 149 -12.53 10.04 -23.40
N LYS A 150 -12.09 8.87 -22.92
CA LYS A 150 -12.74 7.60 -23.20
C LYS A 150 -12.79 6.73 -21.95
N ARG A 151 -13.91 6.07 -21.69
CA ARG A 151 -14.01 5.05 -20.68
C ARG A 151 -13.54 3.72 -21.21
N LEU A 152 -12.73 2.99 -20.42
CA LEU A 152 -12.22 1.66 -20.75
C LEU A 152 -12.97 0.62 -19.89
N GLU A 153 -13.96 -0.02 -20.46
CA GLU A 153 -14.82 -0.99 -19.74
C GLU A 153 -14.08 -2.32 -19.46
N THR A 154 -13.06 -2.64 -20.24
CA THR A 154 -12.29 -3.90 -20.13
C THR A 154 -11.21 -3.87 -19.04
N ALA A 155 -11.01 -2.75 -18.34
CA ALA A 155 -9.89 -2.53 -17.42
C ALA A 155 -9.74 -3.64 -16.36
N THR A 156 -10.87 -4.12 -15.78
CA THR A 156 -10.87 -5.22 -14.81
C THR A 156 -10.36 -6.53 -15.44
N ASP A 157 -10.81 -6.84 -16.64
CA ASP A 157 -10.43 -8.07 -17.34
C ASP A 157 -8.98 -8.01 -17.83
N ASP A 158 -8.53 -6.86 -18.27
CA ASP A 158 -7.15 -6.65 -18.70
C ASP A 158 -6.19 -6.78 -17.52
N TYR A 159 -6.54 -6.24 -16.34
CA TYR A 159 -5.78 -6.46 -15.12
C TYR A 159 -5.72 -7.96 -14.75
N ILE A 160 -6.85 -8.67 -14.78
CA ILE A 160 -6.90 -10.12 -14.52
C ILE A 160 -6.05 -10.90 -15.54
N LYS A 161 -6.10 -10.55 -16.81
CA LYS A 161 -5.23 -11.16 -17.84
C LYS A 161 -3.75 -10.98 -17.54
N ILE A 162 -3.36 -9.76 -17.06
CA ILE A 162 -1.97 -9.49 -16.67
C ILE A 162 -1.58 -10.34 -15.46
N LEU A 163 -2.43 -10.47 -14.45
CA LEU A 163 -2.17 -11.32 -13.29
C LEU A 163 -2.00 -12.78 -13.70
N ASN A 164 -2.89 -13.28 -14.56
CA ASN A 164 -2.83 -14.65 -15.05
C ASN A 164 -1.52 -14.96 -15.80
N LYS A 165 -1.02 -14.02 -16.63
CA LYS A 165 0.28 -14.16 -17.28
C LYS A 165 1.45 -14.19 -16.31
N LYS A 166 1.37 -13.46 -15.18
CA LYS A 166 2.44 -13.35 -14.21
C LYS A 166 2.51 -14.52 -13.23
N ILE A 167 1.34 -15.03 -12.84
CA ILE A 167 1.22 -16.18 -11.96
C ILE A 167 0.77 -17.35 -12.83
N SER A 168 1.70 -18.24 -13.21
CA SER A 168 1.39 -19.46 -13.96
C SER A 168 0.17 -20.18 -13.37
N ASN A 169 -0.91 -20.34 -14.17
CA ASN A 169 -2.24 -20.75 -13.73
C ASN A 169 -2.46 -22.26 -13.64
N ASN A 170 -1.41 -23.08 -13.58
CA ASN A 170 -1.56 -24.55 -13.59
C ASN A 170 -2.03 -25.14 -12.25
N TYR A 171 -2.44 -24.30 -11.27
CA TYR A 171 -2.98 -24.80 -10.02
C TYR A 171 -4.48 -24.52 -9.91
N LYS A 172 -5.23 -25.55 -9.59
CA LYS A 172 -6.69 -25.49 -9.35
C LYS A 172 -6.96 -25.52 -7.84
N LEU A 173 -7.86 -24.65 -7.37
CA LEU A 173 -8.20 -24.50 -5.97
C LEU A 173 -9.53 -25.19 -5.59
N LYS A 174 -9.96 -26.22 -6.36
CA LYS A 174 -11.27 -26.88 -6.21
C LYS A 174 -11.58 -27.33 -4.76
N HIS A 175 -10.56 -27.65 -3.99
CA HIS A 175 -10.72 -28.10 -2.60
C HIS A 175 -10.56 -26.97 -1.56
N MET A 176 -10.19 -25.76 -1.96
CA MET A 176 -10.00 -24.66 -1.03
C MET A 176 -11.29 -23.85 -0.85
N ARG A 177 -11.68 -23.68 0.41
CA ARG A 177 -12.70 -22.72 0.83
C ARG A 177 -11.98 -21.46 1.32
N ILE A 178 -12.25 -20.34 0.67
CA ILE A 178 -11.58 -19.07 0.93
C ILE A 178 -12.63 -18.03 1.31
N VAL A 179 -12.41 -17.27 2.38
CA VAL A 179 -13.13 -16.04 2.66
C VAL A 179 -12.32 -14.87 2.14
N LEU A 180 -12.96 -14.01 1.34
CA LEU A 180 -12.37 -12.82 0.78
C LEU A 180 -13.11 -11.57 1.26
N ASP A 181 -12.43 -10.68 1.97
CA ASP A 181 -12.91 -9.36 2.33
C ASP A 181 -12.33 -8.30 1.39
N CYS A 182 -13.20 -7.70 0.57
CA CYS A 182 -12.83 -6.68 -0.41
C CYS A 182 -12.85 -5.25 0.17
N ALA A 183 -13.05 -5.07 1.46
CA ALA A 183 -13.14 -3.76 2.13
C ALA A 183 -14.19 -2.80 1.54
N ASN A 184 -15.17 -3.29 0.76
CA ASN A 184 -16.02 -2.48 -0.12
C ASN A 184 -15.22 -1.51 -1.01
N GLY A 185 -13.97 -1.87 -1.36
CA GLY A 185 -13.00 -1.05 -2.04
C GLY A 185 -12.79 -1.41 -3.52
N ALA A 186 -11.73 -0.91 -4.10
CA ALA A 186 -11.39 -1.01 -5.52
C ALA A 186 -11.26 -2.46 -6.05
N GLY A 187 -10.93 -3.41 -5.15
CA GLY A 187 -10.81 -4.82 -5.49
C GLY A 187 -12.12 -5.60 -5.59
N TYR A 188 -13.28 -4.98 -5.32
CA TYR A 188 -14.56 -5.68 -5.15
C TYR A 188 -15.05 -6.47 -6.38
N LYS A 189 -14.65 -6.09 -7.59
CA LYS A 189 -14.93 -6.84 -8.83
C LYS A 189 -13.79 -7.79 -9.19
N SER A 190 -12.56 -7.28 -9.22
CA SER A 190 -11.41 -8.01 -9.75
C SER A 190 -10.99 -9.19 -8.85
N ALA A 191 -10.98 -9.00 -7.53
CA ALA A 191 -10.49 -10.03 -6.62
C ALA A 191 -11.42 -11.26 -6.56
N PRO A 192 -12.77 -11.13 -6.43
CA PRO A 192 -13.66 -12.28 -6.51
C PRO A 192 -13.59 -12.98 -7.87
N LYS A 193 -13.57 -12.22 -8.99
CA LYS A 193 -13.50 -12.77 -10.34
C LYS A 193 -12.23 -13.60 -10.52
N MET A 194 -11.08 -13.08 -10.07
CA MET A 194 -9.80 -13.77 -10.17
C MET A 194 -9.76 -15.05 -9.32
N ILE A 195 -10.15 -15.02 -8.06
CA ILE A 195 -10.09 -16.19 -7.19
C ILE A 195 -11.09 -17.26 -7.61
N LYS A 196 -12.29 -16.88 -8.06
CA LYS A 196 -13.27 -17.82 -8.62
C LYS A 196 -12.75 -18.53 -9.87
N SER A 197 -12.02 -17.82 -10.74
CA SER A 197 -11.48 -18.44 -11.97
C SER A 197 -10.46 -19.56 -11.68
N LEU A 198 -9.89 -19.60 -10.47
CA LEU A 198 -9.01 -20.67 -10.01
C LEU A 198 -9.78 -21.89 -9.44
N GLY A 199 -11.12 -21.79 -9.34
CA GLY A 199 -11.99 -22.90 -8.89
C GLY A 199 -12.19 -22.98 -7.38
N ALA A 200 -11.78 -21.99 -6.57
CA ALA A 200 -11.99 -21.98 -5.13
C ALA A 200 -13.48 -21.87 -4.76
N LYS A 201 -13.87 -22.53 -3.66
CA LYS A 201 -15.14 -22.26 -2.97
C LYS A 201 -15.00 -20.92 -2.25
N LEU A 202 -15.55 -19.85 -2.84
CA LEU A 202 -15.31 -18.47 -2.38
C LEU A 202 -16.51 -17.90 -1.63
N ILE A 203 -16.28 -17.43 -0.41
CA ILE A 203 -17.20 -16.61 0.38
C ILE A 203 -16.70 -15.18 0.32
N VAL A 204 -17.49 -14.26 -0.23
CA VAL A 204 -17.10 -12.85 -0.38
C VAL A 204 -17.84 -11.99 0.63
N ILE A 205 -17.10 -11.17 1.34
CA ILE A 205 -17.62 -10.16 2.27
C ILE A 205 -17.05 -8.79 1.90
N GLY A 206 -17.70 -7.69 2.32
CA GLY A 206 -17.22 -6.36 2.00
C GLY A 206 -17.12 -6.08 0.48
N ASN A 207 -18.11 -6.54 -0.32
CA ASN A 207 -18.11 -6.37 -1.77
C ASN A 207 -19.37 -5.69 -2.35
N LYS A 208 -20.11 -4.97 -1.49
CA LYS A 208 -21.28 -4.18 -1.87
C LYS A 208 -21.03 -2.70 -1.55
N PRO A 209 -20.15 -2.02 -2.33
CA PRO A 209 -19.83 -0.62 -2.08
C PRO A 209 -21.04 0.27 -2.33
N ASN A 210 -21.27 1.24 -1.44
CA ASN A 210 -22.34 2.25 -1.54
C ASN A 210 -21.81 3.69 -1.50
N GLY A 211 -20.49 3.87 -1.60
CA GLY A 211 -19.84 5.18 -1.53
C GLY A 211 -19.40 5.60 -0.11
N PHE A 212 -20.01 5.04 0.94
CA PHE A 212 -19.81 5.43 2.33
C PHE A 212 -19.19 4.32 3.19
N ASN A 213 -19.21 3.08 2.73
CA ASN A 213 -18.87 1.91 3.53
C ASN A 213 -17.47 1.33 3.27
N ILE A 214 -16.66 1.98 2.46
CA ILE A 214 -15.27 1.57 2.21
C ILE A 214 -14.47 1.56 3.52
N ASN A 215 -13.77 0.45 3.82
CA ASN A 215 -13.01 0.19 5.05
C ASN A 215 -13.83 0.28 6.36
N LYS A 216 -15.12 0.52 6.31
CA LYS A 216 -15.95 0.63 7.52
C LYS A 216 -16.26 -0.74 8.06
N ASN A 217 -15.67 -1.08 9.21
CA ASN A 217 -15.83 -2.38 9.88
C ASN A 217 -15.53 -3.58 8.97
N CYS A 218 -14.61 -3.42 8.01
CA CYS A 218 -14.15 -4.45 7.09
C CYS A 218 -12.75 -4.13 6.55
N GLY A 219 -12.19 -5.08 5.80
CA GLY A 219 -10.89 -4.92 5.20
C GLY A 219 -9.71 -5.14 6.15
N SER A 220 -8.50 -4.89 5.66
CA SER A 220 -7.24 -5.21 6.35
C SER A 220 -7.04 -4.46 7.68
N THR A 221 -7.72 -3.34 7.88
CA THR A 221 -7.66 -2.56 9.13
C THR A 221 -8.68 -3.00 10.18
N PHE A 222 -9.62 -3.88 9.83
CA PHE A 222 -10.63 -4.44 10.73
C PHE A 222 -10.66 -5.97 10.66
N PRO A 223 -9.61 -6.66 11.15
CA PRO A 223 -9.40 -8.10 10.96
C PRO A 223 -10.43 -8.98 11.67
N LYS A 224 -11.14 -8.47 12.68
CA LYS A 224 -12.17 -9.24 13.41
C LYS A 224 -13.26 -9.81 12.50
N LYS A 225 -13.61 -9.08 11.43
CA LYS A 225 -14.64 -9.54 10.49
C LYS A 225 -14.18 -10.75 9.69
N ILE A 226 -12.96 -10.77 9.19
CA ILE A 226 -12.41 -11.90 8.47
C ILE A 226 -12.22 -13.12 9.39
N GLN A 227 -11.75 -12.92 10.63
CA GLN A 227 -11.59 -13.99 11.63
C GLN A 227 -12.91 -14.70 11.90
N ASN A 228 -13.97 -13.94 12.21
CA ASN A 228 -15.30 -14.47 12.48
C ASN A 228 -15.85 -15.23 11.26
N SER A 229 -15.64 -14.69 10.06
CA SER A 229 -16.12 -15.30 8.82
C SER A 229 -15.38 -16.60 8.49
N VAL A 230 -14.05 -16.65 8.68
CA VAL A 230 -13.25 -17.88 8.50
C VAL A 230 -13.73 -18.98 9.43
N LYS A 231 -13.90 -18.70 10.72
CA LYS A 231 -14.40 -19.67 11.71
C LYS A 231 -15.83 -20.14 11.38
N LYS A 232 -16.75 -19.19 11.10
CA LYS A 232 -18.15 -19.48 10.76
C LYS A 232 -18.26 -20.42 9.56
N HIS A 233 -17.50 -20.19 8.52
CA HIS A 233 -17.56 -20.95 7.28
C HIS A 233 -16.56 -22.11 7.23
N LYS A 234 -15.80 -22.39 8.32
CA LYS A 234 -14.73 -23.40 8.36
C LYS A 234 -13.82 -23.30 7.14
N ALA A 235 -13.40 -22.05 6.80
CA ALA A 235 -12.60 -21.77 5.62
C ALA A 235 -11.13 -22.15 5.86
N HIS A 236 -10.42 -22.53 4.81
CA HIS A 236 -9.00 -22.88 4.89
C HIS A 236 -8.11 -21.64 4.96
N LEU A 237 -8.60 -20.50 4.46
CA LEU A 237 -7.85 -19.25 4.38
C LEU A 237 -8.81 -18.05 4.33
N GLY A 238 -8.47 -17.00 5.04
CA GLY A 238 -9.07 -15.68 4.90
C GLY A 238 -8.10 -14.72 4.22
N ILE A 239 -8.62 -13.86 3.34
CA ILE A 239 -7.89 -12.82 2.63
C ILE A 239 -8.64 -11.51 2.84
N SER A 240 -7.97 -10.48 3.35
CA SER A 240 -8.56 -9.18 3.59
C SER A 240 -7.73 -8.10 2.91
N LEU A 241 -8.34 -7.36 1.99
CA LEU A 241 -7.73 -6.25 1.27
C LEU A 241 -8.06 -4.92 1.97
N ASP A 242 -7.38 -3.83 1.62
CA ASP A 242 -7.80 -2.48 1.98
C ASP A 242 -8.53 -1.78 0.82
N GLY A 243 -8.91 -0.52 1.03
CA GLY A 243 -9.80 0.21 0.12
C GLY A 243 -9.31 0.34 -1.31
N ASP A 244 -8.02 0.43 -1.55
CA ASP A 244 -7.43 0.44 -2.90
C ASP A 244 -6.63 -0.83 -3.23
N ALA A 245 -6.79 -1.86 -2.39
CA ALA A 245 -6.28 -3.21 -2.58
C ALA A 245 -4.75 -3.31 -2.75
N ASP A 246 -4.00 -2.32 -2.27
CA ASP A 246 -2.54 -2.35 -2.28
C ASP A 246 -1.95 -3.06 -1.04
N ARG A 247 -2.80 -3.35 -0.03
CA ARG A 247 -2.46 -4.09 1.20
C ARG A 247 -3.25 -5.37 1.32
N ILE A 248 -2.67 -6.31 2.08
CA ILE A 248 -3.27 -7.58 2.43
C ILE A 248 -2.98 -7.96 3.87
N ILE A 249 -4.00 -8.46 4.56
CA ILE A 249 -3.88 -9.26 5.78
C ILE A 249 -4.53 -10.60 5.51
N MET A 250 -3.99 -11.67 6.06
CA MET A 250 -4.56 -13.00 5.92
C MET A 250 -5.03 -13.54 7.27
N CYS A 251 -5.79 -14.61 7.21
CA CYS A 251 -6.29 -15.32 8.39
C CYS A 251 -6.20 -16.82 8.12
N ASP A 252 -5.61 -17.58 9.04
CA ASP A 252 -5.55 -19.04 8.92
C ASP A 252 -6.90 -19.70 9.28
N GLU A 253 -6.98 -21.00 9.12
CA GLU A 253 -8.18 -21.81 9.41
C GLU A 253 -8.57 -21.80 10.90
N LYS A 254 -7.67 -21.39 11.80
CA LYS A 254 -7.94 -21.26 13.23
C LYS A 254 -8.48 -19.89 13.61
N GLY A 255 -8.44 -18.93 12.66
CA GLY A 255 -8.82 -17.54 12.89
C GLY A 255 -7.68 -16.66 13.38
N SER A 256 -6.43 -17.12 13.30
CA SER A 256 -5.26 -16.31 13.66
C SER A 256 -4.93 -15.33 12.54
N ILE A 257 -4.67 -14.09 12.90
CA ILE A 257 -4.28 -13.05 11.92
C ILE A 257 -2.83 -13.17 11.55
N ILE A 258 -2.59 -13.13 10.26
CA ILE A 258 -1.28 -13.19 9.61
C ILE A 258 -1.02 -11.82 8.97
N ASP A 259 -0.09 -11.08 9.55
CA ASP A 259 0.29 -9.75 9.08
C ASP A 259 1.33 -9.79 7.94
N GLY A 260 1.69 -8.61 7.43
CA GLY A 260 2.64 -8.49 6.34
C GLY A 260 4.02 -9.10 6.64
N ASP A 261 4.51 -9.00 7.87
CA ASP A 261 5.82 -9.56 8.25
C ASP A 261 5.81 -11.10 8.20
N GLN A 262 4.71 -11.75 8.63
CA GLN A 262 4.56 -13.20 8.56
C GLN A 262 4.41 -13.68 7.11
N ILE A 263 3.67 -12.94 6.27
CA ILE A 263 3.54 -13.22 4.84
C ILE A 263 4.90 -13.13 4.15
N ILE A 264 5.65 -12.04 4.41
CA ILE A 264 6.99 -11.83 3.87
C ILE A 264 7.94 -12.94 4.30
N ALA A 265 7.94 -13.33 5.58
CA ALA A 265 8.78 -14.41 6.10
C ALA A 265 8.51 -15.75 5.40
N ALA A 266 7.24 -16.14 5.31
CA ALA A 266 6.84 -17.38 4.65
C ALA A 266 7.21 -17.40 3.17
N LEU A 267 6.96 -16.29 2.45
CA LEU A 267 7.35 -16.16 1.04
C LEU A 267 8.87 -16.17 0.85
N ALA A 268 9.63 -15.50 1.73
CA ALA A 268 11.09 -15.43 1.64
C ALA A 268 11.73 -16.83 1.70
N VAL A 269 11.32 -17.66 2.65
CA VAL A 269 11.81 -19.05 2.78
C VAL A 269 11.44 -19.89 1.57
N LYS A 270 10.17 -19.80 1.13
CA LYS A 270 9.71 -20.57 -0.05
C LYS A 270 10.40 -20.12 -1.33
N TRP A 271 10.60 -18.83 -1.51
CA TRP A 271 11.30 -18.28 -2.66
C TRP A 271 12.81 -18.61 -2.62
N LYS A 272 13.43 -18.63 -1.43
CA LYS A 272 14.83 -19.09 -1.26
C LYS A 272 14.96 -20.55 -1.70
N LYS A 273 14.10 -21.46 -1.18
CA LYS A 273 14.09 -22.89 -1.55
C LYS A 273 13.89 -23.11 -3.05
N LYS A 274 13.06 -22.28 -3.70
CA LYS A 274 12.79 -22.34 -5.15
C LYS A 274 13.77 -21.53 -6.00
N LYS A 275 14.83 -20.97 -5.41
CA LYS A 275 15.82 -20.10 -6.09
C LYS A 275 15.19 -18.87 -6.80
N ILE A 276 14.02 -18.40 -6.30
CA ILE A 276 13.31 -17.22 -6.82
C ILE A 276 13.76 -15.95 -6.10
N LEU A 277 14.08 -16.06 -4.78
CA LEU A 277 14.50 -14.92 -3.98
C LEU A 277 15.82 -14.36 -4.51
N LYS A 278 15.82 -13.06 -4.85
CA LYS A 278 17.02 -12.35 -5.28
C LYS A 278 17.50 -11.40 -4.17
N GLY A 279 18.75 -11.58 -3.76
CA GLY A 279 19.46 -10.73 -2.81
C GLY A 279 18.98 -10.93 -1.36
N GLY A 280 17.77 -10.48 -1.03
CA GLY A 280 17.22 -10.55 0.31
C GLY A 280 15.85 -9.91 0.42
N VAL A 281 15.48 -9.49 1.63
CA VAL A 281 14.19 -8.90 1.98
C VAL A 281 14.38 -7.46 2.45
N VAL A 282 13.51 -6.55 2.02
CA VAL A 282 13.40 -5.19 2.55
C VAL A 282 12.15 -5.09 3.41
N GLY A 283 12.32 -4.82 4.70
CA GLY A 283 11.23 -4.41 5.61
C GLY A 283 11.31 -2.93 5.93
N THR A 284 10.52 -2.48 6.88
CA THR A 284 10.59 -1.10 7.38
C THR A 284 11.15 -1.06 8.81
N MET A 285 11.37 0.16 9.31
CA MET A 285 11.68 0.37 10.72
C MET A 285 10.58 -0.17 11.65
N MET A 286 9.35 -0.38 11.14
CA MET A 286 8.22 -0.93 11.91
C MET A 286 8.12 -2.45 11.84
N SER A 287 8.83 -3.12 10.94
CA SER A 287 8.84 -4.60 10.86
C SER A 287 9.30 -5.22 12.17
N ASN A 288 8.62 -6.27 12.61
CA ASN A 288 8.84 -6.91 13.90
C ASN A 288 10.28 -7.44 14.07
N TYR A 289 10.84 -7.33 15.27
CA TYR A 289 12.19 -7.80 15.55
C TYR A 289 12.32 -9.33 15.41
N GLY A 290 11.24 -10.07 15.64
CA GLY A 290 11.17 -11.51 15.38
C GLY A 290 11.43 -11.86 13.91
N LEU A 291 10.91 -11.06 12.96
CA LEU A 291 11.18 -11.22 11.53
C LEU A 291 12.67 -11.10 11.23
N GLU A 292 13.36 -10.10 11.78
CA GLU A 292 14.80 -9.92 11.56
C GLU A 292 15.62 -11.09 12.11
N LYS A 293 15.32 -11.54 13.33
CA LYS A 293 15.96 -12.73 13.94
C LYS A 293 15.74 -13.98 13.09
N PHE A 294 14.50 -14.18 12.64
CA PHE A 294 14.12 -15.31 11.80
C PHE A 294 14.86 -15.32 10.46
N LEU A 295 14.86 -14.19 9.74
CA LEU A 295 15.55 -14.10 8.44
C LEU A 295 17.06 -14.29 8.58
N LYS A 296 17.66 -13.81 9.69
CA LYS A 296 19.07 -14.07 10.01
C LYS A 296 19.34 -15.57 10.22
N LYS A 297 18.48 -16.28 10.97
CA LYS A 297 18.55 -17.74 11.17
C LYS A 297 18.45 -18.48 9.82
N GLU A 298 17.55 -18.04 8.95
CA GLU A 298 17.37 -18.59 7.60
C GLU A 298 18.46 -18.15 6.61
N GLN A 299 19.49 -17.40 7.04
CA GLN A 299 20.55 -16.85 6.19
C GLN A 299 20.00 -16.04 5.00
N ILE A 300 18.97 -15.25 5.25
CA ILE A 300 18.37 -14.32 4.29
C ILE A 300 18.76 -12.90 4.71
N LYS A 301 19.40 -12.16 3.80
CA LYS A 301 19.73 -10.75 4.04
C LYS A 301 18.46 -9.92 4.30
N PHE A 302 18.48 -9.12 5.37
CA PHE A 302 17.38 -8.25 5.72
C PHE A 302 17.86 -6.79 5.80
N VAL A 303 17.11 -5.88 5.22
CA VAL A 303 17.40 -4.43 5.24
C VAL A 303 16.16 -3.67 5.65
N ARG A 304 16.31 -2.72 6.57
CA ARG A 304 15.24 -1.83 7.01
C ARG A 304 15.23 -0.54 6.21
N ALA A 305 14.06 -0.20 5.67
CA ALA A 305 13.76 1.09 5.07
C ALA A 305 13.09 2.02 6.09
N ASN A 306 13.06 3.31 5.83
CA ASN A 306 12.10 4.19 6.48
C ASN A 306 10.66 3.74 6.18
N VAL A 307 9.72 4.16 7.02
CA VAL A 307 8.30 3.86 6.84
C VAL A 307 7.79 4.51 5.55
N GLY A 308 7.06 3.74 4.75
CA GLY A 308 6.54 4.13 3.46
C GLY A 308 7.01 3.19 2.35
N ASP A 309 6.07 2.71 1.56
CA ASP A 309 6.28 1.76 0.46
C ASP A 309 7.30 2.23 -0.57
N ARG A 310 7.38 3.54 -0.78
CA ARG A 310 8.35 4.18 -1.66
C ARG A 310 9.79 3.93 -1.20
N HIS A 311 10.08 4.11 0.09
CA HIS A 311 11.42 3.85 0.64
C HIS A 311 11.79 2.37 0.56
N VAL A 312 10.80 1.47 0.78
CA VAL A 312 10.98 0.04 0.57
C VAL A 312 11.38 -0.22 -0.89
N LYS A 313 10.62 0.34 -1.84
CA LYS A 313 10.87 0.17 -3.28
C LYS A 313 12.23 0.70 -3.73
N GLU A 314 12.62 1.88 -3.26
CA GLU A 314 13.92 2.49 -3.56
C GLU A 314 15.09 1.59 -3.12
N ILE A 315 15.03 1.02 -1.89
CA ILE A 315 16.05 0.09 -1.40
C ILE A 315 16.03 -1.22 -2.20
N MET A 316 14.84 -1.76 -2.51
CA MET A 316 14.72 -2.95 -3.36
C MET A 316 15.42 -2.76 -4.71
N GLN A 317 15.21 -1.62 -5.36
CA GLN A 317 15.84 -1.29 -6.65
C GLN A 317 17.35 -1.16 -6.51
N ARG A 318 17.83 -0.36 -5.54
CA ARG A 318 19.27 -0.11 -5.31
C ARG A 318 20.04 -1.39 -5.00
N LYS A 319 19.45 -2.30 -4.20
CA LYS A 319 20.07 -3.57 -3.81
C LYS A 319 19.71 -4.75 -4.71
N LYS A 320 18.88 -4.54 -5.74
CA LYS A 320 18.38 -5.58 -6.65
C LYS A 320 17.63 -6.70 -5.90
N PHE A 321 16.94 -6.37 -4.80
CA PHE A 321 16.09 -7.30 -4.06
C PHE A 321 14.70 -7.36 -4.69
N ASN A 322 14.05 -8.53 -4.66
CA ASN A 322 12.76 -8.73 -5.30
C ASN A 322 11.60 -9.01 -4.34
N LEU A 323 11.84 -8.95 -3.03
CA LEU A 323 10.81 -9.08 -2.00
C LEU A 323 10.98 -7.99 -0.95
N GLY A 324 9.91 -7.28 -0.64
CA GLY A 324 9.90 -6.28 0.42
C GLY A 324 8.48 -5.87 0.79
N GLY A 325 8.33 -5.16 1.89
CA GLY A 325 7.04 -4.65 2.31
C GLY A 325 7.01 -4.18 3.76
N GLU A 326 5.81 -3.99 4.25
CA GLU A 326 5.50 -3.46 5.56
C GLU A 326 4.64 -4.45 6.36
N GLN A 327 4.74 -4.40 7.69
CA GLN A 327 3.87 -5.15 8.59
C GLN A 327 2.38 -4.89 8.32
N SER A 328 2.03 -3.68 7.88
CA SER A 328 0.66 -3.29 7.51
C SER A 328 0.09 -4.05 6.31
N GLY A 329 0.87 -4.92 5.67
CA GLY A 329 0.45 -5.74 4.55
C GLY A 329 0.70 -5.14 3.17
N HIS A 330 1.34 -3.99 3.06
CA HIS A 330 1.81 -3.46 1.78
C HIS A 330 3.06 -4.23 1.33
N ILE A 331 2.88 -5.25 0.49
CA ILE A 331 3.95 -6.17 0.08
C ILE A 331 4.23 -6.03 -1.41
N ILE A 332 5.49 -5.86 -1.76
CA ILE A 332 5.98 -5.69 -3.12
C ILE A 332 6.67 -6.96 -3.59
N LEU A 333 6.04 -7.65 -4.52
CA LEU A 333 6.63 -8.80 -5.23
C LEU A 333 7.34 -8.28 -6.48
N GLY A 334 8.59 -7.83 -6.34
CA GLY A 334 9.35 -7.11 -7.38
C GLY A 334 9.58 -7.88 -8.68
N LYS A 335 9.41 -9.21 -8.67
CA LYS A 335 9.37 -10.04 -9.88
C LYS A 335 8.13 -9.72 -10.75
N PHE A 336 7.03 -9.31 -10.14
CA PHE A 336 5.71 -9.23 -10.78
C PHE A 336 5.15 -7.80 -10.82
N ALA A 337 5.46 -6.96 -9.83
CA ALA A 337 4.83 -5.67 -9.61
C ALA A 337 5.84 -4.56 -9.26
N THR A 338 5.42 -3.32 -9.48
CA THR A 338 6.21 -2.13 -9.17
C THR A 338 5.83 -1.50 -7.83
N THR A 339 4.65 -1.83 -7.31
CA THR A 339 4.10 -1.38 -6.02
C THR A 339 3.39 -2.55 -5.33
N GLY A 340 2.83 -2.34 -4.14
CA GLY A 340 2.03 -3.34 -3.44
C GLY A 340 0.76 -3.73 -4.19
N ASP A 341 0.40 -5.01 -4.07
CA ASP A 341 -0.81 -5.58 -4.64
C ASP A 341 -1.30 -6.74 -3.78
N GLY A 342 -2.34 -6.50 -2.99
CA GLY A 342 -2.87 -7.50 -2.09
C GLY A 342 -3.41 -8.74 -2.81
N LEU A 343 -4.02 -8.59 -3.98
CA LEU A 343 -4.52 -9.72 -4.76
C LEU A 343 -3.37 -10.56 -5.34
N LEU A 344 -2.34 -9.91 -5.90
CA LEU A 344 -1.15 -10.60 -6.41
C LEU A 344 -0.42 -11.37 -5.31
N VAL A 345 -0.29 -10.77 -4.12
CA VAL A 345 0.31 -11.42 -2.94
C VAL A 345 -0.53 -12.62 -2.51
N ALA A 346 -1.87 -12.48 -2.46
CA ALA A 346 -2.77 -13.59 -2.16
C ALA A 346 -2.57 -14.76 -3.11
N LEU A 347 -2.51 -14.49 -4.41
CA LEU A 347 -2.31 -15.51 -5.44
C LEU A 347 -0.96 -16.21 -5.31
N GLU A 348 0.12 -15.47 -5.06
CA GLU A 348 1.45 -16.07 -4.86
C GLU A 348 1.52 -16.91 -3.59
N VAL A 349 0.91 -16.43 -2.49
CA VAL A 349 0.77 -17.22 -1.23
C VAL A 349 0.01 -18.52 -1.49
N ILE A 350 -1.15 -18.45 -2.10
CA ILE A 350 -1.98 -19.62 -2.40
C ILE A 350 -1.20 -20.64 -3.24
N LYS A 351 -0.48 -20.15 -4.25
CA LYS A 351 0.35 -20.98 -5.13
C LYS A 351 1.46 -21.72 -4.36
N VAL A 352 2.12 -21.05 -3.41
CA VAL A 352 3.23 -21.66 -2.64
C VAL A 352 2.75 -22.47 -1.43
N LEU A 353 1.57 -22.17 -0.90
CA LEU A 353 0.89 -22.95 0.13
C LEU A 353 0.53 -24.35 -0.39
N GLY A 354 -0.01 -24.40 -1.61
CA GLY A 354 -0.48 -25.66 -2.22
C GLY A 354 -1.70 -26.26 -1.52
N ASN A 355 -2.08 -27.46 -1.94
CA ASN A 355 -3.32 -28.09 -1.46
C ASN A 355 -3.14 -28.97 -0.21
N LYS A 356 -1.92 -29.28 0.17
CA LYS A 356 -1.60 -30.26 1.24
C LYS A 356 -1.25 -29.61 2.59
N THR A 357 -0.95 -28.31 2.61
CA THR A 357 -0.46 -27.61 3.81
C THR A 357 -1.57 -26.76 4.41
N LYS A 358 -1.81 -26.86 5.73
CA LYS A 358 -2.69 -25.94 6.46
C LYS A 358 -2.07 -24.55 6.53
N ALA A 359 -2.88 -23.48 6.45
CA ALA A 359 -2.41 -22.12 6.51
C ALA A 359 -1.69 -21.82 7.83
N SER A 360 -2.22 -22.32 8.95
CA SER A 360 -1.56 -22.18 10.27
C SER A 360 -0.16 -22.74 10.31
N ASN A 361 0.09 -23.89 9.69
CA ASN A 361 1.45 -24.45 9.60
C ASN A 361 2.36 -23.70 8.65
N PHE A 362 1.80 -23.20 7.54
CA PHE A 362 2.55 -22.45 6.54
C PHE A 362 3.08 -21.12 7.07
N PHE A 363 2.28 -20.42 7.88
CA PHE A 363 2.62 -19.11 8.42
C PHE A 363 3.24 -19.13 9.81
N ASN A 364 3.33 -20.29 10.46
CA ASN A 364 4.03 -20.46 11.74
C ASN A 364 5.56 -20.52 11.53
N VAL A 365 6.09 -19.43 10.96
CA VAL A 365 7.53 -19.37 10.58
C VAL A 365 8.38 -18.72 11.66
N PHE A 366 7.84 -17.77 12.42
CA PHE A 366 8.50 -17.15 13.56
C PHE A 366 7.52 -16.65 14.61
N GLU A 367 7.96 -16.54 15.84
CA GLU A 367 7.21 -15.90 16.93
C GLU A 367 7.44 -14.40 16.92
N LYS A 368 6.34 -13.66 16.98
CA LYS A 368 6.40 -12.19 17.08
C LYS A 368 7.02 -11.79 18.41
N THR A 369 8.04 -10.96 18.36
CA THR A 369 8.57 -10.31 19.56
C THR A 369 7.52 -9.33 20.10
N PRO A 370 7.18 -9.40 21.40
CA PRO A 370 6.27 -8.45 22.02
C PRO A 370 6.67 -7.00 21.77
N GLN A 371 5.68 -6.17 21.45
CA GLN A 371 5.87 -4.77 21.07
C GLN A 371 4.98 -3.87 21.93
N ILE A 372 5.53 -2.78 22.43
CA ILE A 372 4.78 -1.70 23.07
C ILE A 372 4.93 -0.45 22.22
N LEU A 373 3.81 0.18 21.88
CA LEU A 373 3.74 1.45 21.15
C LEU A 373 3.14 2.50 22.06
N GLU A 374 3.88 3.55 22.36
CA GLU A 374 3.42 4.68 23.17
C GLU A 374 3.45 5.96 22.34
N ASN A 375 2.38 6.76 22.43
CA ASN A 375 2.24 8.03 21.75
C ASN A 375 2.17 9.15 22.79
N ILE A 376 3.16 10.04 22.79
CA ILE A 376 3.25 11.13 23.75
C ILE A 376 2.98 12.43 23.01
N LYS A 377 1.97 13.19 23.49
CA LYS A 377 1.72 14.54 23.00
C LYS A 377 2.80 15.47 23.54
N PHE A 378 3.24 16.44 22.78
CA PHE A 378 4.16 17.47 23.22
C PHE A 378 3.65 18.87 22.87
N LYS A 379 4.03 19.85 23.69
CA LYS A 379 3.60 21.25 23.53
C LYS A 379 4.63 22.12 22.79
N LYS A 380 5.90 21.69 22.70
CA LYS A 380 6.99 22.44 22.05
C LYS A 380 7.59 21.65 20.91
N ASP A 381 7.75 22.26 19.75
CA ASP A 381 8.15 21.60 18.50
C ASP A 381 9.52 20.92 18.50
N ASP A 382 10.45 21.29 19.38
CA ASP A 382 11.85 20.82 19.36
C ASP A 382 12.22 19.84 20.47
N ILE A 383 11.23 19.20 21.09
CA ILE A 383 11.44 18.34 22.28
C ILE A 383 12.36 17.15 21.99
N GLN A 384 12.25 16.54 20.80
CA GLN A 384 13.07 15.38 20.43
C GLN A 384 14.56 15.72 20.19
N ASN A 385 14.88 17.00 19.98
CA ASN A 385 16.24 17.48 19.77
C ASN A 385 16.95 17.86 21.07
N LYS A 386 16.22 17.98 22.19
CA LYS A 386 16.82 18.26 23.49
C LYS A 386 17.86 17.19 23.84
N SER A 387 19.00 17.62 24.34
CA SER A 387 20.10 16.74 24.75
C SER A 387 19.65 15.68 25.77
N SER A 388 18.76 16.05 26.70
CA SER A 388 18.21 15.15 27.72
C SER A 388 17.40 13.99 27.10
N VAL A 389 16.58 14.28 26.07
CA VAL A 389 15.79 13.25 25.35
C VAL A 389 16.71 12.36 24.52
N LYS A 390 17.66 12.95 23.79
CA LYS A 390 18.65 12.16 23.04
C LYS A 390 19.47 11.23 23.94
N ASN A 391 19.88 11.71 25.11
CA ASN A 391 20.60 10.90 26.08
C ASN A 391 19.73 9.78 26.66
N SER A 392 18.48 10.05 26.99
CA SER A 392 17.56 9.01 27.48
C SER A 392 17.33 7.91 26.43
N ILE A 393 17.22 8.25 25.15
CA ILE A 393 17.13 7.29 24.06
C ILE A 393 18.43 6.45 23.95
N LYS A 394 19.61 7.07 24.08
CA LYS A 394 20.90 6.34 24.11
C LYS A 394 20.97 5.35 25.26
N VAL A 395 20.57 5.78 26.48
CA VAL A 395 20.54 4.92 27.68
C VAL A 395 19.59 3.74 27.46
N ALA A 396 18.37 4.00 27.01
CA ALA A 396 17.38 2.96 26.75
C ALA A 396 17.86 1.96 25.67
N ASN A 397 18.51 2.44 24.61
CA ASN A 397 19.08 1.58 23.56
C ASN A 397 20.26 0.71 24.09
N ARG A 398 21.07 1.22 25.00
CA ARG A 398 22.12 0.42 25.65
C ARG A 398 21.53 -0.69 26.49
N LEU A 399 20.49 -0.39 27.30
CA LEU A 399 19.84 -1.36 28.17
C LEU A 399 19.19 -2.51 27.39
N ILE A 400 18.59 -2.22 26.23
CA ILE A 400 17.88 -3.23 25.44
C ILE A 400 18.76 -3.96 24.40
N LYS A 401 20.04 -3.53 24.26
CA LYS A 401 20.96 -4.08 23.28
C LYS A 401 21.07 -5.59 23.40
N GLY A 402 20.92 -6.29 22.25
CA GLY A 402 20.95 -7.77 22.19
C GLY A 402 19.64 -8.45 22.57
N GLN A 403 18.75 -7.81 23.33
CA GLN A 403 17.46 -8.38 23.77
C GLN A 403 16.25 -7.79 23.06
N GLY A 404 16.42 -6.67 22.34
CA GLY A 404 15.33 -5.98 21.68
C GLY A 404 15.78 -4.71 20.97
N ARG A 405 14.83 -3.82 20.71
CA ARG A 405 15.11 -2.52 20.08
C ARG A 405 14.08 -1.45 20.47
N ILE A 406 14.48 -0.21 20.31
CA ILE A 406 13.62 0.95 20.51
C ILE A 406 13.67 1.83 19.26
N LEU A 407 12.52 2.35 18.86
CA LEU A 407 12.38 3.35 17.81
C LEU A 407 11.61 4.54 18.35
N VAL A 408 12.21 5.72 18.29
CA VAL A 408 11.57 6.98 18.68
C VAL A 408 11.50 7.89 17.47
N ARG A 409 10.30 8.36 17.14
CA ARG A 409 10.09 9.24 16.00
C ARG A 409 8.97 10.25 16.24
N LYS A 410 9.10 11.43 15.63
CA LYS A 410 8.01 12.41 15.55
C LYS A 410 6.91 11.88 14.60
N SER A 411 5.66 12.12 14.93
CA SER A 411 4.55 11.89 13.99
C SER A 411 4.62 12.94 12.87
N GLY A 412 4.38 12.54 11.64
CA GLY A 412 4.37 13.46 10.50
C GLY A 412 3.10 14.32 10.41
N THR A 413 2.03 13.92 11.10
CA THR A 413 0.69 14.54 10.97
C THR A 413 0.14 15.12 12.27
N GLU A 414 0.72 14.78 13.42
CA GLU A 414 0.23 15.17 14.73
C GLU A 414 1.40 15.61 15.66
N PRO A 415 1.20 16.52 16.61
CA PRO A 415 2.22 16.93 17.58
C PRO A 415 2.45 15.84 18.64
N LYS A 416 2.95 14.67 18.19
CA LYS A 416 3.21 13.49 19.01
C LYS A 416 4.57 12.87 18.69
N ILE A 417 5.27 12.39 19.73
CA ILE A 417 6.39 11.47 19.60
C ILE A 417 5.85 10.04 19.77
N ARG A 418 6.22 9.18 18.85
CA ARG A 418 5.90 7.76 18.89
C ARG A 418 7.12 6.99 19.36
N ILE A 419 6.98 6.23 20.44
CA ILE A 419 7.99 5.34 20.98
C ILE A 419 7.52 3.92 20.74
N MET A 420 8.26 3.16 19.97
CA MET A 420 8.06 1.73 19.78
C MET A 420 9.21 0.98 20.44
N SER A 421 8.89 0.01 21.27
CA SER A 421 9.88 -0.83 21.95
C SER A 421 9.51 -2.30 21.77
N GLU A 422 10.49 -3.16 21.45
CA GLU A 422 10.31 -4.59 21.18
C GLU A 422 11.33 -5.41 21.94
N SER A 423 10.87 -6.39 22.74
CA SER A 423 11.68 -7.39 23.43
C SER A 423 10.81 -8.52 23.97
N ASN A 424 11.38 -9.68 24.20
CA ASN A 424 10.71 -10.77 24.94
C ASN A 424 10.63 -10.45 26.45
N ASN A 425 11.46 -9.51 26.96
CA ASN A 425 11.41 -9.06 28.34
C ASN A 425 10.52 -7.81 28.47
N ILE A 426 9.25 -8.01 28.85
CA ILE A 426 8.24 -6.95 28.97
C ILE A 426 8.62 -5.93 30.07
N THR A 427 9.23 -6.38 31.16
CA THR A 427 9.69 -5.50 32.24
C THR A 427 10.75 -4.53 31.75
N LEU A 428 11.70 -5.02 30.97
CA LEU A 428 12.73 -4.21 30.30
C LEU A 428 12.12 -3.21 29.33
N LEU A 429 11.08 -3.61 28.54
CA LEU A 429 10.37 -2.70 27.65
C LEU A 429 9.77 -1.51 28.42
N LYS A 430 9.00 -1.79 29.48
CA LYS A 430 8.38 -0.77 30.32
C LYS A 430 9.41 0.17 30.94
N LYS A 431 10.55 -0.41 31.43
CA LYS A 431 11.66 0.40 31.98
C LYS A 431 12.25 1.35 30.93
N CYS A 432 12.53 0.86 29.73
CA CYS A 432 13.09 1.65 28.63
C CYS A 432 12.14 2.78 28.21
N ILE A 433 10.85 2.49 28.05
CA ILE A 433 9.84 3.49 27.73
C ILE A 433 9.79 4.56 28.83
N LYS A 434 9.72 4.17 30.10
CA LYS A 434 9.68 5.10 31.24
C LYS A 434 10.91 6.03 31.30
N ILE A 435 12.10 5.54 30.96
CA ILE A 435 13.32 6.38 30.86
C ILE A 435 13.16 7.49 29.84
N ILE A 436 12.56 7.19 28.67
CA ILE A 436 12.38 8.16 27.59
C ILE A 436 11.23 9.11 27.89
N THR A 437 10.07 8.59 28.35
CA THR A 437 8.87 9.39 28.61
C THR A 437 9.10 10.45 29.67
N LYS A 438 9.84 10.12 30.77
CA LYS A 438 10.22 11.07 31.83
C LYS A 438 10.99 12.30 31.34
N LYS A 439 11.59 12.27 30.14
CA LYS A 439 12.36 13.40 29.59
C LYS A 439 11.62 14.14 28.48
N ILE A 440 10.48 13.59 28.04
CA ILE A 440 9.59 14.22 27.06
C ILE A 440 8.52 15.06 27.78
N ASN A 441 7.99 14.56 28.87
CA ASN A 441 7.09 15.29 29.77
C ASN A 441 7.90 16.22 30.68
#